data_a11b4f9f0a0d7011e46571588d422b2d
#
_entry.id   a11b4f9f0a0d7011e46571588d422b2d
#
_cell.length_a   1.000
_cell.length_b   1.000
_cell.length_c   1.000
_cell.angle_alpha   90.00
_cell.angle_beta   90.00
_cell.angle_gamma   90.00
#
_symmetry.space_group_name_H-M   'P 1'
#
loop_
_entity.id
_entity.type
_entity.pdbx_description
1 polymer ?
#
loop_
_entity_poly.entity_id
_entity_poly.type
_entity_poly.pdbx_seq_one_letter_code
_entity_poly.pdbx_strand_id
1 'polypeptide(L)'
;MGYEKIIRTMRSLVDGLELDVLEVVPEGEIKGIFQIHHGMSEYKERYLPFMEYLAANGYVAAIHDCRGHGKSVKIKEDLGYLYRGGARALVEDAHQLTRELKEKWPSLPLILFGHSMGSMVVRMYTKKYDDELAMLIVCGSPSKNPAVGVGENIARIQKKFRGDRYKSKILEAASFGSFAGKFKGEKSRFSWCCSDPEVVRAYEQSPLCGFTFSIDGYEALFQLMRECYGTEGWICKNPALQVLFCRRSRRSLYWRSAQVRAGSTAYAPGRIQKYQRKIISGDAS
;
A
#
# COMPACT_ATOMS: atom_id res chain seq x y z
N MET A 1 -12.11 1.26 25.09
CA MET A 1 -11.80 2.68 24.85
C MET A 1 -12.66 3.09 23.67
N GLY A 2 -13.43 4.18 23.77
CA GLY A 2 -14.22 4.71 22.67
C GLY A 2 -13.31 5.30 21.58
N TYR A 3 -13.87 5.51 20.41
CA TYR A 3 -13.18 6.18 19.29
C TYR A 3 -14.17 6.94 18.42
N GLU A 4 -13.71 7.98 17.76
CA GLU A 4 -14.44 8.74 16.76
C GLU A 4 -14.00 8.33 15.34
N LYS A 5 -14.95 8.27 14.40
CA LYS A 5 -14.68 8.06 12.98
C LYS A 5 -14.88 9.37 12.24
N ILE A 6 -13.85 9.85 11.56
CA ILE A 6 -13.86 11.09 10.81
C ILE A 6 -13.64 10.76 9.33
N ILE A 7 -14.58 11.16 8.50
CA ILE A 7 -14.45 11.09 7.03
C ILE A 7 -14.31 12.53 6.53
N ARG A 8 -13.27 12.75 5.73
CA ARG A 8 -13.00 14.06 5.15
C ARG A 8 -12.37 13.95 3.77
N THR A 9 -12.37 15.03 3.04
CA THR A 9 -11.67 15.14 1.76
C THR A 9 -10.34 15.86 1.93
N MET A 10 -9.29 15.31 1.33
CA MET A 10 -7.97 15.93 1.17
C MET A 10 -7.78 16.25 -0.31
N ARG A 11 -7.53 17.50 -0.64
CA ARG A 11 -7.27 17.91 -2.02
C ARG A 11 -5.78 17.72 -2.33
N SER A 12 -5.45 16.81 -3.25
CA SER A 12 -4.06 16.53 -3.63
C SER A 12 -3.34 17.79 -4.11
N LEU A 13 -2.16 18.04 -3.55
CA LEU A 13 -1.28 19.14 -3.97
C LEU A 13 -0.64 18.88 -5.34
N VAL A 14 -0.71 17.65 -5.86
CA VAL A 14 -0.13 17.31 -7.17
C VAL A 14 -0.98 17.82 -8.33
N ASP A 15 -2.31 17.65 -8.24
CA ASP A 15 -3.21 17.92 -9.36
C ASP A 15 -4.63 18.35 -8.95
N GLY A 16 -4.85 18.54 -7.65
CA GLY A 16 -6.14 18.97 -7.11
C GLY A 16 -7.20 17.88 -7.06
N LEU A 17 -6.83 16.60 -7.28
CA LEU A 17 -7.75 15.48 -7.12
C LEU A 17 -8.23 15.41 -5.66
N GLU A 18 -9.53 15.21 -5.48
CA GLU A 18 -10.11 14.97 -4.17
C GLU A 18 -9.84 13.53 -3.73
N LEU A 19 -9.18 13.39 -2.58
CA LEU A 19 -8.84 12.12 -1.96
C LEU A 19 -9.70 11.94 -0.71
N ASP A 20 -10.42 10.82 -0.64
CA ASP A 20 -11.31 10.52 0.48
C ASP A 20 -10.52 9.86 1.62
N VAL A 21 -10.50 10.51 2.79
CA VAL A 21 -9.72 10.14 3.97
C VAL A 21 -10.65 9.62 5.05
N LEU A 22 -10.23 8.57 5.73
CA LEU A 22 -10.85 8.04 6.94
C LEU A 22 -9.83 8.08 8.08
N GLU A 23 -10.23 8.70 9.18
CA GLU A 23 -9.48 8.69 10.45
C GLU A 23 -10.33 7.98 11.52
N VAL A 24 -9.68 7.19 12.37
CA VAL A 24 -10.27 6.61 13.58
C VAL A 24 -9.42 7.09 14.74
N VAL A 25 -9.99 7.94 15.56
CA VAL A 25 -9.29 8.67 16.62
C VAL A 25 -9.74 8.13 17.97
N PRO A 26 -8.84 7.63 18.83
CA PRO A 26 -9.21 7.14 20.18
C PRO A 26 -9.70 8.27 21.06
N GLU A 27 -10.67 7.97 21.91
CA GLU A 27 -11.06 8.82 23.05
C GLU A 27 -10.05 8.59 24.19
N GLY A 28 -9.32 9.61 24.58
CA GLY A 28 -8.34 9.56 25.69
C GLY A 28 -6.89 9.71 25.24
N GLU A 29 -5.96 9.08 25.94
CA GLU A 29 -4.53 9.20 25.68
C GLU A 29 -4.13 8.60 24.33
N ILE A 30 -3.42 9.38 23.50
CA ILE A 30 -2.96 8.96 22.18
C ILE A 30 -1.46 8.65 22.25
N LYS A 31 -1.09 7.43 21.91
CA LYS A 31 0.29 6.91 21.96
C LYS A 31 1.08 7.15 20.66
N GLY A 32 0.39 7.36 19.55
CA GLY A 32 1.02 7.54 18.24
C GLY A 32 0.03 7.53 17.10
N ILE A 33 0.55 7.73 15.89
CA ILE A 33 -0.20 7.77 14.64
C ILE A 33 0.14 6.54 13.83
N PHE A 34 -0.88 5.88 13.27
CA PHE A 34 -0.73 4.74 12.38
C PHE A 34 -1.35 5.09 11.02
N GLN A 35 -0.52 5.48 10.09
CA GLN A 35 -0.94 5.80 8.72
C GLN A 35 -0.87 4.57 7.84
N ILE A 36 -1.96 4.27 7.13
CA ILE A 36 -2.12 3.08 6.30
C ILE A 36 -2.15 3.47 4.82
N HIS A 37 -1.49 2.67 3.98
CA HIS A 37 -1.56 2.75 2.54
C HIS A 37 -2.02 1.40 1.99
N HIS A 38 -3.20 1.36 1.37
CA HIS A 38 -3.85 0.13 0.89
C HIS A 38 -3.24 -0.41 -0.42
N GLY A 39 -3.65 -1.61 -0.83
CA GLY A 39 -3.20 -2.28 -2.04
C GLY A 39 -3.95 -1.88 -3.32
N MET A 40 -3.58 -2.54 -4.41
CA MET A 40 -4.22 -2.37 -5.71
C MET A 40 -5.65 -2.91 -5.70
N SER A 41 -6.56 -2.19 -6.38
CA SER A 41 -7.96 -2.62 -6.60
C SER A 41 -8.72 -2.98 -5.33
N GLU A 42 -8.52 -2.19 -4.29
CA GLU A 42 -9.24 -2.21 -3.02
C GLU A 42 -9.49 -0.78 -2.52
N TYR A 43 -10.07 -0.59 -1.34
CA TYR A 43 -10.45 0.71 -0.81
C TYR A 43 -10.32 0.76 0.72
N LYS A 44 -10.31 1.96 1.28
CA LYS A 44 -9.96 2.25 2.68
C LYS A 44 -10.84 1.59 3.73
N GLU A 45 -12.16 1.47 3.51
CA GLU A 45 -13.08 0.91 4.50
C GLU A 45 -12.80 -0.58 4.80
N ARG A 46 -12.08 -1.29 3.92
CA ARG A 46 -11.64 -2.65 4.20
C ARG A 46 -10.66 -2.74 5.38
N TYR A 47 -10.03 -1.64 5.71
CA TYR A 47 -9.10 -1.54 6.85
C TYR A 47 -9.79 -1.09 8.14
N LEU A 48 -11.09 -0.75 8.10
CA LEU A 48 -11.81 -0.22 9.26
C LEU A 48 -11.72 -1.12 10.51
N PRO A 49 -11.91 -2.44 10.45
CA PRO A 49 -11.75 -3.29 11.64
C PRO A 49 -10.35 -3.22 12.25
N PHE A 50 -9.31 -3.11 11.41
CA PHE A 50 -7.94 -2.95 11.88
C PHE A 50 -7.70 -1.55 12.48
N MET A 51 -8.28 -0.52 11.88
CA MET A 51 -8.19 0.86 12.40
C MET A 51 -8.89 0.99 13.75
N GLU A 52 -10.05 0.36 13.91
CA GLU A 52 -10.77 0.31 15.19
C GLU A 52 -9.97 -0.42 16.27
N TYR A 53 -9.31 -1.53 15.91
CA TYR A 53 -8.39 -2.22 16.81
C TYR A 53 -7.21 -1.32 17.23
N LEU A 54 -6.61 -0.57 16.32
CA LEU A 54 -5.54 0.36 16.60
C LEU A 54 -6.01 1.49 17.54
N ALA A 55 -7.19 2.06 17.27
CA ALA A 55 -7.77 3.11 18.10
C ALA A 55 -8.12 2.60 19.51
N ALA A 56 -8.66 1.39 19.64
CA ALA A 56 -8.90 0.75 20.93
C ALA A 56 -7.60 0.56 21.75
N ASN A 57 -6.44 0.53 21.08
CA ASN A 57 -5.12 0.44 21.71
C ASN A 57 -4.39 1.79 21.84
N GLY A 58 -5.06 2.91 21.57
CA GLY A 58 -4.55 4.26 21.76
C GLY A 58 -3.79 4.83 20.57
N TYR A 59 -3.98 4.32 19.36
CA TYR A 59 -3.36 4.87 18.14
C TYR A 59 -4.39 5.57 17.27
N VAL A 60 -4.09 6.78 16.82
CA VAL A 60 -4.82 7.38 15.70
C VAL A 60 -4.54 6.54 14.46
N ALA A 61 -5.56 6.01 13.82
CA ALA A 61 -5.42 5.30 12.56
C ALA A 61 -5.95 6.16 11.43
N ALA A 62 -5.16 6.36 10.37
CA ALA A 62 -5.55 7.17 9.22
C ALA A 62 -5.23 6.45 7.91
N ILE A 63 -6.14 6.55 6.94
CA ILE A 63 -6.00 6.01 5.60
C ILE A 63 -6.73 6.90 4.61
N HIS A 64 -6.22 7.03 3.38
CA HIS A 64 -6.99 7.60 2.28
C HIS A 64 -7.19 6.56 1.17
N ASP A 65 -8.29 6.66 0.43
CA ASP A 65 -8.37 5.98 -0.85
C ASP A 65 -7.30 6.56 -1.77
N CYS A 66 -6.41 5.71 -2.28
CA CYS A 66 -5.42 6.13 -3.26
C CYS A 66 -6.14 6.67 -4.51
N ARG A 67 -5.50 7.56 -5.23
CA ARG A 67 -5.99 8.03 -6.53
C ARG A 67 -6.40 6.85 -7.42
N GLY A 68 -7.54 6.96 -8.08
CA GLY A 68 -8.10 5.87 -8.90
C GLY A 68 -8.70 4.72 -8.11
N HIS A 69 -8.92 4.87 -6.80
CA HIS A 69 -9.51 3.86 -5.93
C HIS A 69 -10.64 4.43 -5.08
N GLY A 70 -11.53 3.57 -4.63
CA GLY A 70 -12.59 3.89 -3.71
C GLY A 70 -13.41 5.11 -4.16
N LYS A 71 -13.43 6.14 -3.32
CA LYS A 71 -14.07 7.43 -3.60
C LYS A 71 -13.12 8.49 -4.15
N SER A 72 -11.81 8.21 -4.24
CA SER A 72 -10.80 9.11 -4.82
C SER A 72 -10.74 9.00 -6.34
N VAL A 73 -11.91 9.13 -6.96
CA VAL A 73 -12.14 9.15 -8.41
C VAL A 73 -13.12 10.27 -8.78
N LYS A 74 -12.95 10.86 -9.96
CA LYS A 74 -13.90 11.87 -10.46
C LYS A 74 -15.22 11.27 -10.91
N ILE A 75 -15.14 10.09 -11.53
CA ILE A 75 -16.29 9.30 -11.98
C ILE A 75 -15.98 7.82 -11.75
N LYS A 76 -17.00 6.97 -11.66
CA LYS A 76 -16.88 5.54 -11.36
C LYS A 76 -16.01 4.79 -12.37
N GLU A 77 -16.03 5.20 -13.63
CA GLU A 77 -15.26 4.61 -14.73
C GLU A 77 -13.76 4.82 -14.57
N ASP A 78 -13.35 5.81 -13.75
CA ASP A 78 -11.96 6.12 -13.45
C ASP A 78 -11.32 5.17 -12.42
N LEU A 79 -12.06 4.20 -11.88
CA LEU A 79 -11.44 3.16 -11.06
C LEU A 79 -10.29 2.48 -11.82
N GLY A 80 -9.09 2.58 -11.26
CA GLY A 80 -7.84 2.11 -11.86
C GLY A 80 -7.11 3.11 -12.74
N TYR A 81 -7.63 4.35 -12.91
CA TYR A 81 -6.96 5.46 -13.57
C TYR A 81 -6.33 6.38 -12.54
N LEU A 82 -5.01 6.52 -12.54
CA LEU A 82 -4.28 7.20 -11.46
C LEU A 82 -4.07 8.70 -11.68
N TYR A 83 -4.63 9.25 -12.75
CA TYR A 83 -4.56 10.68 -13.09
C TYR A 83 -3.11 11.17 -13.28
N ARG A 84 -2.90 12.48 -13.10
CA ARG A 84 -1.60 13.09 -13.33
C ARG A 84 -0.60 12.68 -12.25
N GLY A 85 0.64 12.41 -12.65
CA GLY A 85 1.77 12.18 -11.74
C GLY A 85 2.05 10.72 -11.39
N GLY A 86 1.13 9.78 -11.67
CA GLY A 86 1.37 8.33 -11.56
C GLY A 86 1.95 7.90 -10.20
N ALA A 87 3.02 7.11 -10.23
CA ALA A 87 3.67 6.57 -9.03
C ALA A 87 4.16 7.66 -8.05
N ARG A 88 4.66 8.79 -8.57
CA ARG A 88 5.12 9.91 -7.73
C ARG A 88 3.97 10.55 -6.99
N ALA A 89 2.83 10.72 -7.63
CA ALA A 89 1.65 11.29 -7.00
C ALA A 89 1.13 10.43 -5.85
N LEU A 90 1.17 9.09 -5.96
CA LEU A 90 0.84 8.20 -4.85
C LEU A 90 1.73 8.45 -3.61
N VAL A 91 3.01 8.71 -3.83
CA VAL A 91 3.96 9.00 -2.74
C VAL A 91 3.71 10.38 -2.13
N GLU A 92 3.50 11.40 -2.97
CA GLU A 92 3.28 12.78 -2.49
C GLU A 92 1.92 12.92 -1.80
N ASP A 93 0.88 12.21 -2.25
CA ASP A 93 -0.42 12.15 -1.56
C ASP A 93 -0.28 11.50 -0.17
N ALA A 94 0.50 10.42 -0.07
CA ALA A 94 0.79 9.78 1.21
C ALA A 94 1.55 10.73 2.15
N HIS A 95 2.52 11.48 1.62
CA HIS A 95 3.28 12.47 2.38
C HIS A 95 2.42 13.67 2.79
N GLN A 96 1.52 14.13 1.94
CA GLN A 96 0.56 15.19 2.30
C GLN A 96 -0.28 14.76 3.51
N LEU A 97 -0.82 13.54 3.51
CA LEU A 97 -1.57 13.02 4.66
C LEU A 97 -0.68 12.95 5.92
N THR A 98 0.58 12.51 5.80
CA THR A 98 1.53 12.53 6.92
C THR A 98 1.67 13.93 7.51
N ARG A 99 1.85 14.95 6.69
CA ARG A 99 1.99 16.33 7.14
C ARG A 99 0.76 16.83 7.87
N GLU A 100 -0.44 16.61 7.30
CA GLU A 100 -1.71 16.99 7.95
C GLU A 100 -1.88 16.30 9.31
N LEU A 101 -1.53 15.01 9.41
CA LEU A 101 -1.57 14.26 10.67
C LEU A 101 -0.56 14.80 11.68
N LYS A 102 0.66 15.13 11.27
CA LYS A 102 1.70 15.69 12.15
C LYS A 102 1.41 17.14 12.55
N GLU A 103 0.73 17.91 11.73
CA GLU A 103 0.22 19.24 12.10
C GLU A 103 -0.84 19.13 13.21
N LYS A 104 -1.71 18.12 13.13
CA LYS A 104 -2.75 17.87 14.14
C LYS A 104 -2.18 17.25 15.44
N TRP A 105 -1.14 16.42 15.31
CA TRP A 105 -0.49 15.72 16.43
C TRP A 105 1.05 15.78 16.32
N PRO A 106 1.67 16.95 16.56
CA PRO A 106 3.08 17.19 16.21
C PRO A 106 4.09 16.36 17.01
N SER A 107 3.77 15.98 18.24
CA SER A 107 4.70 15.25 19.13
C SER A 107 4.55 13.74 19.07
N LEU A 108 3.57 13.22 18.32
CA LEU A 108 3.31 11.78 18.31
C LEU A 108 4.21 11.05 17.28
N PRO A 109 4.72 9.87 17.64
CA PRO A 109 5.45 9.02 16.71
C PRO A 109 4.51 8.52 15.62
N LEU A 110 4.98 8.53 14.35
CA LEU A 110 4.22 8.07 13.20
C LEU A 110 4.76 6.74 12.70
N ILE A 111 3.87 5.77 12.60
CA ILE A 111 4.09 4.46 12.00
C ILE A 111 3.44 4.47 10.62
N LEU A 112 4.22 4.21 9.58
CA LEU A 112 3.72 4.12 8.21
C LEU A 112 3.60 2.65 7.80
N PHE A 113 2.39 2.23 7.43
CA PHE A 113 2.08 0.87 6.99
C PHE A 113 1.66 0.85 5.52
N GLY A 114 2.22 -0.08 4.74
CA GLY A 114 1.79 -0.30 3.37
C GLY A 114 1.54 -1.77 3.07
N HIS A 115 0.40 -2.06 2.42
CA HIS A 115 0.02 -3.40 1.98
C HIS A 115 0.11 -3.55 0.46
N SER A 116 0.72 -4.63 -0.04
CA SER A 116 0.80 -4.96 -1.46
C SER A 116 1.33 -3.80 -2.32
N MET A 117 0.55 -3.19 -3.22
CA MET A 117 0.91 -1.97 -3.95
C MET A 117 1.32 -0.85 -2.97
N GLY A 118 0.54 -0.65 -1.91
CA GLY A 118 0.86 0.33 -0.87
C GLY A 118 2.22 0.07 -0.21
N SER A 119 2.66 -1.18 -0.11
CA SER A 119 3.99 -1.51 0.40
C SER A 119 5.13 -0.99 -0.48
N MET A 120 4.91 -0.85 -1.78
CA MET A 120 5.87 -0.23 -2.70
C MET A 120 5.83 1.30 -2.57
N VAL A 121 4.64 1.88 -2.41
CA VAL A 121 4.47 3.33 -2.20
C VAL A 121 5.20 3.77 -0.93
N VAL A 122 4.99 3.09 0.20
CA VAL A 122 5.63 3.47 1.47
C VAL A 122 7.16 3.25 1.45
N ARG A 123 7.66 2.31 0.64
CA ARG A 123 9.10 2.16 0.40
C ARG A 123 9.66 3.30 -0.46
N MET A 124 8.91 3.77 -1.45
CA MET A 124 9.27 4.96 -2.22
C MET A 124 9.21 6.23 -1.37
N TYR A 125 8.23 6.32 -0.47
CA TYR A 125 8.10 7.39 0.52
C TYR A 125 9.37 7.52 1.38
N THR A 126 9.88 6.40 1.93
CA THR A 126 11.07 6.41 2.80
C THR A 126 12.34 6.88 2.10
N LYS A 127 12.41 6.85 0.78
CA LYS A 127 13.57 7.40 0.06
C LYS A 127 13.76 8.90 0.25
N LYS A 128 12.68 9.62 0.60
CA LYS A 128 12.70 11.09 0.75
C LYS A 128 12.37 11.54 2.17
N TYR A 129 11.53 10.80 2.87
CA TYR A 129 10.82 11.24 4.08
C TYR A 129 10.96 10.26 5.26
N ASP A 130 12.07 9.52 5.31
CA ASP A 130 12.34 8.52 6.35
C ASP A 130 12.52 9.15 7.75
N ASP A 131 12.91 10.42 7.79
CA ASP A 131 13.08 11.21 9.02
C ASP A 131 11.74 11.59 9.70
N GLU A 132 10.64 11.47 8.99
CA GLU A 132 9.31 11.71 9.55
C GLU A 132 8.70 10.49 10.26
N LEU A 133 9.34 9.33 10.15
CA LEU A 133 8.82 8.06 10.60
C LEU A 133 9.51 7.55 11.87
N ALA A 134 8.72 7.06 12.82
CA ALA A 134 9.18 6.25 13.93
C ALA A 134 9.36 4.78 13.53
N MET A 135 8.49 4.26 12.64
CA MET A 135 8.57 2.90 12.13
C MET A 135 7.94 2.80 10.73
N LEU A 136 8.49 1.91 9.91
CA LEU A 136 7.92 1.50 8.64
C LEU A 136 7.47 0.03 8.69
N ILE A 137 6.24 -0.26 8.26
CA ILE A 137 5.73 -1.63 8.13
C ILE A 137 5.40 -1.93 6.66
N VAL A 138 6.10 -2.91 6.10
CA VAL A 138 5.99 -3.34 4.70
C VAL A 138 5.31 -4.70 4.66
N CYS A 139 4.02 -4.74 4.31
CA CYS A 139 3.21 -5.95 4.34
C CYS A 139 2.91 -6.47 2.92
N GLY A 140 3.13 -7.77 2.70
CA GLY A 140 2.78 -8.42 1.44
C GLY A 140 3.45 -7.82 0.19
N SER A 141 4.66 -7.27 0.34
CA SER A 141 5.37 -6.61 -0.77
C SER A 141 5.65 -7.60 -1.90
N PRO A 142 5.29 -7.26 -3.16
CA PRO A 142 5.66 -8.07 -4.32
C PRO A 142 7.19 -8.22 -4.40
N SER A 143 7.66 -9.33 -4.96
CA SER A 143 9.09 -9.53 -5.24
C SER A 143 9.53 -8.72 -6.47
N LYS A 144 10.84 -8.44 -6.57
CA LYS A 144 11.40 -7.85 -7.79
C LYS A 144 11.05 -8.73 -9.00
N ASN A 145 10.43 -8.14 -10.00
CA ASN A 145 10.01 -8.84 -11.20
C ASN A 145 10.85 -8.39 -12.41
N PRO A 146 11.69 -9.27 -13.00
CA PRO A 146 12.50 -8.91 -14.17
C PRO A 146 11.68 -8.61 -15.42
N ALA A 147 10.43 -9.07 -15.48
CA ALA A 147 9.54 -8.85 -16.63
C ALA A 147 8.85 -7.48 -16.62
N VAL A 148 9.10 -6.60 -15.64
CA VAL A 148 8.49 -5.26 -15.56
C VAL A 148 8.71 -4.48 -16.85
N GLY A 149 9.93 -4.48 -17.41
CA GLY A 149 10.21 -3.79 -18.67
C GLY A 149 9.41 -4.27 -19.87
N VAL A 150 9.04 -5.55 -19.90
CA VAL A 150 8.12 -6.08 -20.95
C VAL A 150 6.73 -5.50 -20.77
N GLY A 151 6.23 -5.46 -19.52
CA GLY A 151 4.95 -4.85 -19.20
C GLY A 151 4.90 -3.35 -19.57
N GLU A 152 5.96 -2.60 -19.26
CA GLU A 152 6.10 -1.19 -19.62
C GLU A 152 6.04 -0.98 -21.15
N ASN A 153 6.71 -1.84 -21.93
CA ASN A 153 6.67 -1.75 -23.39
C ASN A 153 5.27 -2.03 -23.94
N ILE A 154 4.59 -3.06 -23.42
CA ILE A 154 3.21 -3.38 -23.82
C ILE A 154 2.28 -2.20 -23.48
N ALA A 155 2.40 -1.63 -22.27
CA ALA A 155 1.61 -0.47 -21.86
C ALA A 155 1.82 0.72 -22.79
N ARG A 156 3.08 1.04 -23.11
CA ARG A 156 3.45 2.13 -24.03
C ARG A 156 2.86 1.96 -25.43
N ILE A 157 2.95 0.75 -25.99
CA ILE A 157 2.39 0.45 -27.32
C ILE A 157 0.87 0.59 -27.29
N GLN A 158 0.20 -0.02 -26.30
CA GLN A 158 -1.25 0.07 -26.18
C GLN A 158 -1.74 1.49 -25.94
N LYS A 159 -1.02 2.29 -25.15
CA LYS A 159 -1.33 3.71 -24.90
C LYS A 159 -1.39 4.50 -26.19
N LYS A 160 -0.43 4.27 -27.12
CA LYS A 160 -0.38 4.97 -28.41
C LYS A 160 -1.63 4.72 -29.27
N PHE A 161 -2.23 3.52 -29.19
CA PHE A 161 -3.36 3.15 -30.04
C PHE A 161 -4.72 3.20 -29.34
N ARG A 162 -4.76 3.09 -28.02
CA ARG A 162 -5.99 2.95 -27.21
C ARG A 162 -6.19 4.07 -26.19
N GLY A 163 -5.16 4.89 -25.98
CA GLY A 163 -5.18 5.93 -24.94
C GLY A 163 -4.87 5.39 -23.54
N ASP A 164 -4.67 6.29 -22.60
CA ASP A 164 -4.23 6.02 -21.22
C ASP A 164 -5.33 5.40 -20.33
N ARG A 165 -6.59 5.64 -20.66
CA ARG A 165 -7.76 5.10 -19.91
C ARG A 165 -8.15 3.67 -20.32
N TYR A 166 -7.53 3.12 -21.34
CA TYR A 166 -7.84 1.77 -21.80
C TYR A 166 -7.51 0.73 -20.72
N LYS A 167 -8.46 -0.13 -20.39
CA LYS A 167 -8.30 -1.24 -19.43
C LYS A 167 -7.79 -2.49 -20.14
N SER A 168 -6.49 -2.78 -19.96
CA SER A 168 -5.80 -3.84 -20.70
C SER A 168 -5.95 -5.21 -20.03
N LYS A 169 -6.69 -6.12 -20.65
CA LYS A 169 -6.78 -7.54 -20.21
C LYS A 169 -5.44 -8.27 -20.29
N ILE A 170 -4.55 -7.86 -21.22
CA ILE A 170 -3.22 -8.47 -21.37
C ILE A 170 -2.36 -8.11 -20.17
N LEU A 171 -2.35 -6.82 -19.75
CA LEU A 171 -1.60 -6.37 -18.58
C LEU A 171 -2.19 -6.93 -17.28
N GLU A 172 -3.51 -7.07 -17.20
CA GLU A 172 -4.18 -7.73 -16.06
C GLU A 172 -3.72 -9.20 -15.95
N ALA A 173 -3.78 -9.96 -17.04
CA ALA A 173 -3.35 -11.35 -17.05
C ALA A 173 -1.85 -11.50 -16.71
N ALA A 174 -0.99 -10.61 -17.22
CA ALA A 174 0.44 -10.61 -16.91
C ALA A 174 0.71 -10.27 -15.44
N SER A 175 -0.10 -9.40 -14.83
CA SER A 175 0.07 -8.97 -13.43
C SER A 175 -0.47 -9.98 -12.42
N PHE A 176 -1.60 -10.60 -12.70
CA PHE A 176 -2.32 -11.47 -11.74
C PHE A 176 -2.43 -12.94 -12.16
N GLY A 177 -2.17 -13.28 -13.42
CA GLY A 177 -2.34 -14.65 -13.94
C GLY A 177 -1.51 -15.70 -13.19
N SER A 178 -0.30 -15.33 -12.73
CA SER A 178 0.54 -16.20 -11.92
C SER A 178 -0.01 -16.46 -10.50
N PHE A 179 -0.73 -15.48 -9.93
CA PHE A 179 -1.38 -15.64 -8.63
C PHE A 179 -2.62 -16.52 -8.76
N ALA A 180 -3.50 -16.25 -9.71
CA ALA A 180 -4.67 -17.07 -9.97
C ALA A 180 -4.30 -18.52 -10.31
N GLY A 181 -3.20 -18.73 -11.03
CA GLY A 181 -2.70 -20.06 -11.40
C GLY A 181 -2.31 -20.96 -10.22
N LYS A 182 -1.86 -20.38 -9.10
CA LYS A 182 -1.47 -21.10 -7.87
C LYS A 182 -2.66 -21.57 -7.04
N PHE A 183 -3.86 -21.06 -7.31
CA PHE A 183 -5.09 -21.35 -6.59
C PHE A 183 -6.15 -21.97 -7.52
N LYS A 184 -5.70 -22.66 -8.59
CA LYS A 184 -6.57 -23.45 -9.47
C LYS A 184 -7.31 -24.48 -8.67
N GLY A 185 -8.65 -24.47 -8.77
CA GLY A 185 -9.54 -25.39 -8.02
C GLY A 185 -10.21 -24.77 -6.79
N GLU A 186 -9.84 -23.56 -6.39
CA GLU A 186 -10.58 -22.82 -5.36
C GLU A 186 -11.81 -22.10 -5.95
N LYS A 187 -12.81 -21.84 -5.08
CA LYS A 187 -14.14 -21.34 -5.50
C LYS A 187 -14.12 -19.93 -6.13
N SER A 188 -13.15 -19.10 -5.79
CA SER A 188 -13.04 -17.72 -6.27
C SER A 188 -11.71 -17.46 -6.96
N ARG A 189 -11.72 -16.69 -8.04
CA ARG A 189 -10.50 -16.18 -8.68
C ARG A 189 -9.67 -15.27 -7.77
N PHE A 190 -10.24 -14.82 -6.65
CA PHE A 190 -9.60 -13.96 -5.65
C PHE A 190 -9.16 -14.71 -4.39
N SER A 191 -9.25 -16.05 -4.36
CA SER A 191 -8.81 -16.87 -3.19
C SER A 191 -7.34 -16.65 -2.79
N TRP A 192 -6.55 -16.09 -3.68
CA TRP A 192 -5.17 -15.67 -3.39
C TRP A 192 -5.07 -14.46 -2.46
N CYS A 193 -6.12 -13.62 -2.34
CA CYS A 193 -6.11 -12.39 -1.52
C CYS A 193 -6.13 -12.69 -0.03
N CYS A 194 -6.98 -13.63 0.39
CA CYS A 194 -7.20 -13.97 1.79
C CYS A 194 -7.49 -15.46 1.96
N SER A 195 -7.20 -16.01 3.15
CA SER A 195 -7.57 -17.38 3.50
C SER A 195 -8.97 -17.48 4.08
N ASP A 196 -9.54 -16.36 4.49
CA ASP A 196 -10.90 -16.28 5.00
C ASP A 196 -11.88 -16.18 3.82
N PRO A 197 -12.77 -17.17 3.62
CA PRO A 197 -13.72 -17.18 2.51
C PRO A 197 -14.74 -16.02 2.56
N GLU A 198 -15.07 -15.53 3.77
CA GLU A 198 -16.01 -14.41 3.92
C GLU A 198 -15.36 -13.12 3.42
N VAL A 199 -14.08 -12.88 3.76
CA VAL A 199 -13.31 -11.75 3.27
C VAL A 199 -13.13 -11.80 1.75
N VAL A 200 -12.89 -13.00 1.19
CA VAL A 200 -12.79 -13.20 -0.26
C VAL A 200 -14.13 -12.91 -0.94
N ARG A 201 -15.24 -13.39 -0.37
CA ARG A 201 -16.60 -13.13 -0.89
C ARG A 201 -16.93 -11.63 -0.87
N ALA A 202 -16.65 -10.95 0.25
CA ALA A 202 -16.85 -9.51 0.37
C ALA A 202 -16.03 -8.71 -0.64
N TYR A 203 -14.77 -9.14 -0.89
CA TYR A 203 -13.92 -8.55 -1.93
C TYR A 203 -14.52 -8.74 -3.32
N GLU A 204 -14.97 -9.93 -3.66
CA GLU A 204 -15.52 -10.27 -4.98
C GLU A 204 -16.83 -9.57 -5.28
N GLN A 205 -17.67 -9.37 -4.26
CA GLN A 205 -18.97 -8.69 -4.39
C GLN A 205 -18.87 -7.17 -4.41
N SER A 206 -17.76 -6.59 -3.95
CA SER A 206 -17.60 -5.14 -3.90
C SER A 206 -17.30 -4.55 -5.28
N PRO A 207 -18.08 -3.57 -5.76
CA PRO A 207 -17.79 -2.86 -7.00
C PRO A 207 -16.52 -2.00 -6.93
N LEU A 208 -15.99 -1.78 -5.71
CA LEU A 208 -14.77 -1.03 -5.45
C LEU A 208 -13.53 -1.93 -5.30
N CYS A 209 -13.68 -3.25 -5.55
CA CYS A 209 -12.60 -4.22 -5.53
C CYS A 209 -12.44 -4.95 -6.85
N GLY A 210 -11.25 -5.50 -7.08
CA GLY A 210 -11.00 -6.41 -8.20
C GLY A 210 -11.15 -5.78 -9.60
N PHE A 211 -11.19 -4.47 -9.69
CA PHE A 211 -11.25 -3.76 -10.99
C PHE A 211 -9.90 -3.78 -11.69
N THR A 212 -9.93 -3.79 -13.02
CA THR A 212 -8.75 -3.72 -13.87
C THR A 212 -8.21 -2.30 -13.93
N PHE A 213 -6.90 -2.13 -13.78
CA PHE A 213 -6.25 -0.83 -13.99
C PHE A 213 -6.31 -0.39 -15.45
N SER A 214 -6.35 0.92 -15.66
CA SER A 214 -6.06 1.53 -16.95
C SER A 214 -4.57 1.39 -17.32
N ILE A 215 -4.22 1.73 -18.54
CA ILE A 215 -2.80 1.74 -18.96
C ILE A 215 -2.00 2.71 -18.08
N ASP A 216 -2.53 3.89 -17.78
CA ASP A 216 -1.91 4.86 -16.86
C ASP A 216 -1.65 4.22 -15.48
N GLY A 217 -2.63 3.50 -14.93
CA GLY A 217 -2.48 2.78 -13.67
C GLY A 217 -1.40 1.70 -13.72
N TYR A 218 -1.30 0.94 -14.82
CA TYR A 218 -0.24 -0.05 -15.00
C TYR A 218 1.14 0.59 -15.17
N GLU A 219 1.25 1.70 -15.90
CA GLU A 219 2.51 2.45 -16.03
C GLU A 219 3.02 2.87 -14.63
N ALA A 220 2.14 3.41 -13.79
CA ALA A 220 2.48 3.79 -12.42
C ALA A 220 2.86 2.56 -11.55
N LEU A 221 2.13 1.45 -11.68
CA LEU A 221 2.45 0.20 -10.99
C LEU A 221 3.84 -0.33 -11.37
N PHE A 222 4.16 -0.36 -12.65
CA PHE A 222 5.47 -0.80 -13.15
C PHE A 222 6.59 0.15 -12.71
N GLN A 223 6.34 1.44 -12.71
CA GLN A 223 7.26 2.43 -12.15
C GLN A 223 7.54 2.16 -10.67
N LEU A 224 6.50 1.94 -9.83
CA LEU A 224 6.67 1.55 -8.44
C LEU A 224 7.50 0.27 -8.30
N MET A 225 7.18 -0.76 -9.11
CA MET A 225 7.90 -2.04 -9.08
C MET A 225 9.37 -1.89 -9.46
N ARG A 226 9.72 -1.01 -10.38
CA ARG A 226 11.10 -0.75 -10.77
C ARG A 226 11.84 0.04 -9.70
N GLU A 227 11.26 1.15 -9.26
CA GLU A 227 11.95 2.14 -8.42
C GLU A 227 12.05 1.71 -6.95
N CYS A 228 11.06 0.99 -6.40
CA CYS A 228 11.10 0.58 -5.00
C CYS A 228 12.25 -0.41 -4.67
N TYR A 229 12.84 -1.06 -5.68
CA TYR A 229 14.00 -1.97 -5.52
C TYR A 229 15.34 -1.32 -5.84
N GLY A 230 15.34 -0.12 -6.41
CA GLY A 230 16.55 0.66 -6.65
C GLY A 230 16.98 1.45 -5.41
N THR A 231 18.25 1.87 -5.38
CA THR A 231 18.79 2.79 -4.37
C THR A 231 18.77 4.24 -4.85
N GLU A 232 18.46 4.46 -6.11
CA GLU A 232 18.44 5.77 -6.73
C GLU A 232 17.44 6.71 -6.05
N GLY A 233 17.86 7.94 -5.82
CA GLY A 233 17.05 8.96 -5.15
C GLY A 233 16.88 8.77 -3.64
N TRP A 234 17.66 7.86 -3.02
CA TRP A 234 17.59 7.65 -1.58
C TRP A 234 18.45 8.67 -0.84
N ILE A 235 17.79 9.48 0.00
CA ILE A 235 18.43 10.38 0.95
C ILE A 235 18.14 9.82 2.34
N CYS A 236 19.06 9.00 2.88
CA CYS A 236 18.89 8.41 4.20
C CYS A 236 19.14 9.48 5.28
N LYS A 237 18.08 10.00 5.87
CA LYS A 237 18.12 10.96 6.97
C LYS A 237 17.94 10.27 8.33
N ASN A 238 17.24 9.13 8.37
CA ASN A 238 17.03 8.34 9.57
C ASN A 238 17.62 6.92 9.43
N PRO A 239 18.94 6.74 9.64
CA PRO A 239 19.58 5.43 9.54
C PRO A 239 19.13 4.44 10.64
N ALA A 240 18.46 4.92 11.69
CA ALA A 240 17.95 4.12 12.79
C ALA A 240 16.49 3.70 12.60
N LEU A 241 15.84 4.09 11.48
CA LEU A 241 14.46 3.76 11.20
C LEU A 241 14.21 2.25 11.33
N GLN A 242 13.28 1.89 12.21
CA GLN A 242 12.85 0.51 12.36
C GLN A 242 11.96 0.11 11.18
N VAL A 243 12.36 -0.94 10.46
CA VAL A 243 11.60 -1.44 9.31
C VAL A 243 11.16 -2.88 9.57
N LEU A 244 9.87 -3.11 9.51
CA LEU A 244 9.25 -4.40 9.72
C LEU A 244 8.68 -4.94 8.40
N PHE A 245 9.14 -6.12 7.98
CA PHE A 245 8.59 -6.82 6.83
C PHE A 245 7.64 -7.91 7.27
N CYS A 246 6.37 -7.83 6.84
CA CYS A 246 5.36 -8.83 7.08
C CYS A 246 5.11 -9.62 5.79
N ARG A 247 5.19 -10.93 5.88
CA ARG A 247 4.91 -11.82 4.76
C ARG A 247 4.05 -12.98 5.24
N ARG A 248 2.99 -13.28 4.51
CA ARG A 248 2.20 -14.50 4.74
C ARG A 248 2.97 -15.72 4.25
N SER A 249 3.05 -16.77 5.08
CA SER A 249 3.28 -18.13 4.61
C SER A 249 1.95 -18.89 4.63
N ARG A 250 1.90 -20.06 4.01
CA ARG A 250 0.66 -20.89 3.93
C ARG A 250 0.04 -21.21 5.30
N ARG A 251 0.76 -21.00 6.44
CA ARG A 251 0.32 -21.35 7.80
C ARG A 251 0.63 -20.33 8.89
N SER A 252 1.40 -19.25 8.63
CA SER A 252 1.77 -18.27 9.67
C SER A 252 2.25 -16.94 9.09
N LEU A 253 2.09 -15.85 9.85
CA LEU A 253 2.71 -14.56 9.58
C LEU A 253 4.17 -14.61 10.03
N TYR A 254 5.11 -14.34 9.12
CA TYR A 254 6.51 -14.17 9.45
C TYR A 254 6.85 -12.68 9.57
N TRP A 255 7.47 -12.32 10.67
CA TRP A 255 7.95 -10.99 10.95
C TRP A 255 9.48 -10.98 10.80
N ARG A 256 10.00 -10.00 10.06
CA ARG A 256 11.42 -9.72 9.99
C ARG A 256 11.64 -8.25 10.25
N SER A 257 12.43 -7.90 11.26
CA SER A 257 12.94 -6.56 11.45
C SER A 257 14.25 -6.37 10.68
N ALA A 258 14.41 -5.22 10.03
CA ALA A 258 15.65 -4.79 9.40
C ALA A 258 15.90 -3.33 9.76
N GLN A 259 17.15 -2.97 10.02
CA GLN A 259 17.56 -1.57 10.11
C GLN A 259 17.99 -1.08 8.74
N VAL A 260 17.57 0.11 8.38
CA VAL A 260 18.06 0.81 7.21
C VAL A 260 19.43 1.38 7.56
N ARG A 261 20.50 0.94 6.88
CA ARG A 261 21.82 1.52 7.02
C ARG A 261 22.15 2.35 5.79
N ALA A 262 22.66 3.57 6.01
CA ALA A 262 23.14 4.43 4.96
C ALA A 262 24.19 3.68 4.10
N GLY A 263 24.03 3.71 2.78
CA GLY A 263 24.98 3.13 1.82
C GLY A 263 24.92 1.61 1.65
N SER A 264 24.05 0.88 2.35
CA SER A 264 23.83 -0.53 2.08
C SER A 264 22.67 -0.74 1.12
N THR A 265 22.79 -1.71 0.22
CA THR A 265 21.69 -2.24 -0.61
C THR A 265 20.65 -2.91 0.29
N ALA A 266 19.97 -2.10 1.08
CA ALA A 266 19.20 -2.47 2.26
C ALA A 266 18.02 -3.41 1.99
N TYR A 267 17.73 -3.71 0.75
CA TYR A 267 16.68 -4.63 0.33
C TYR A 267 17.20 -5.84 -0.47
N ALA A 268 18.52 -6.09 -0.48
CA ALA A 268 19.06 -7.31 -1.06
C ALA A 268 18.77 -8.50 -0.14
N PRO A 269 18.25 -9.63 -0.65
CA PRO A 269 17.84 -10.78 0.17
C PRO A 269 18.99 -11.61 0.74
N GLY A 270 20.19 -11.06 1.00
CA GLY A 270 21.39 -11.82 1.28
C GLY A 270 22.15 -11.55 2.59
N ARG A 271 21.92 -10.47 3.32
CA ARG A 271 22.65 -10.21 4.60
C ARG A 271 21.69 -9.80 5.70
N ILE A 272 21.14 -10.79 6.37
CA ILE A 272 20.36 -10.62 7.59
C ILE A 272 21.23 -11.05 8.76
N GLN A 273 21.60 -10.12 9.66
CA GLN A 273 22.03 -10.50 10.99
C GLN A 273 20.87 -11.27 11.66
N LYS A 274 21.20 -12.37 12.35
CA LYS A 274 20.25 -13.22 13.07
C LYS A 274 19.48 -12.41 14.10
N TYR A 275 18.28 -11.96 13.74
CA TYR A 275 17.30 -11.46 14.70
C TYR A 275 16.27 -12.56 14.99
N GLN A 276 15.86 -12.63 16.27
CA GLN A 276 15.01 -13.68 16.82
C GLN A 276 13.73 -13.85 15.99
N ARG A 277 13.47 -15.06 15.53
CA ARG A 277 12.19 -15.48 14.94
C ARG A 277 11.14 -15.51 16.04
N LYS A 278 10.23 -14.56 16.06
CA LYS A 278 9.01 -14.70 16.84
C LYS A 278 7.92 -15.22 15.90
N ILE A 279 7.59 -16.49 16.04
CA ILE A 279 6.45 -17.11 15.37
C ILE A 279 5.23 -16.69 16.19
N ILE A 280 4.35 -15.93 15.61
CA ILE A 280 3.01 -15.72 16.18
C ILE A 280 2.14 -16.82 15.54
N SER A 281 1.93 -17.89 16.25
CA SER A 281 0.90 -18.87 15.93
C SER A 281 -0.47 -18.18 16.07
N GLY A 282 -1.22 -18.16 14.98
CA GLY A 282 -2.59 -17.65 15.01
C GLY A 282 -3.55 -18.66 15.61
N ASP A 283 -3.41 -18.91 16.91
CA ASP A 283 -4.47 -19.48 17.70
C ASP A 283 -5.15 -18.32 18.40
N ALA A 284 -6.17 -17.78 17.74
CA ALA A 284 -7.23 -17.04 18.41
C ALA A 284 -8.21 -18.09 18.94
N SER A 285 -8.11 -18.37 20.22
CA SER A 285 -9.20 -18.94 20.99
C SER A 285 -10.27 -17.90 21.23
#